data_64a987b9b158e8d9b453514e316b6e0a
#
_entry.id   64a987b9b158e8d9b453514e316b6e0a
#
_cell.length_a   1.000
_cell.length_b   1.000
_cell.length_c   1.000
_cell.angle_alpha   90.00
_cell.angle_beta   90.00
_cell.angle_gamma   90.00
#
_symmetry.space_group_name_H-M   'P 1'
#
loop_
_entity.id
_entity.type
_entity.pdbx_description
1 polymer ?
#
loop_
_entity_poly.entity_id
_entity_poly.type
_entity_poly.pdbx_seq_one_letter_code
_entity_poly.pdbx_strand_id
1 'polypeptide(L)'
;MSAPALFRSDSLAPVRATRAMLHEIAAQFAEEQFALQGHAPFMWLLGCGSRIVWVETDWEDDNEKEASVQFIRKLAQQLGADCYAFMSEAWVAVYKTATRRNEPRPGDLPKHLRDDILFVLSMDRSEHKTSRWLVTERRHGLNFLGPRVELEDMPATGQMLSILKGWK
;
A
#
# COMPACT_ATOMS: atom_id res chain seq x y z
N MET A 1 -11.31 -18.35 -5.72
CA MET A 1 -10.32 -17.70 -4.83
C MET A 1 -8.96 -18.35 -5.06
N SER A 2 -8.03 -17.66 -5.69
CA SER A 2 -6.64 -18.12 -5.74
C SER A 2 -5.99 -17.92 -4.38
N ALA A 3 -5.32 -18.94 -3.86
CA ALA A 3 -4.55 -18.82 -2.64
C ALA A 3 -3.39 -17.82 -2.84
N PRO A 4 -3.12 -16.91 -1.89
CA PRO A 4 -2.02 -15.98 -2.02
C PRO A 4 -0.67 -16.71 -2.10
N ALA A 5 0.16 -16.32 -3.06
CA ALA A 5 1.50 -16.87 -3.20
C ALA A 5 2.41 -16.30 -2.10
N LEU A 6 2.91 -17.16 -1.23
CA LEU A 6 3.89 -16.83 -0.18
C LEU A 6 5.31 -16.95 -0.76
N PHE A 7 6.02 -15.85 -0.91
CA PHE A 7 7.43 -15.86 -1.27
C PHE A 7 8.30 -15.63 -0.04
N ARG A 8 9.29 -16.49 0.13
CA ARG A 8 10.26 -16.41 1.23
C ARG A 8 11.57 -15.89 0.69
N SER A 9 12.03 -14.74 1.20
CA SER A 9 13.39 -14.25 0.97
C SER A 9 14.24 -14.51 2.21
N ASP A 10 15.24 -15.38 2.11
CA ASP A 10 16.23 -15.59 3.16
C ASP A 10 17.37 -14.59 2.94
N SER A 11 17.48 -13.58 3.80
CA SER A 11 18.59 -12.64 3.83
C SER A 11 19.78 -13.27 4.56
N LEU A 12 20.99 -13.12 3.98
CA LEU A 12 22.26 -13.70 4.47
C LEU A 12 22.84 -13.05 5.75
N ALA A 13 22.21 -12.00 6.29
CA ALA A 13 22.64 -11.38 7.55
C ALA A 13 21.42 -11.16 8.45
N PRO A 14 21.55 -11.32 9.80
CA PRO A 14 20.43 -11.14 10.73
C PRO A 14 20.12 -9.67 10.98
N VAL A 15 19.90 -8.90 9.90
CA VAL A 15 19.44 -7.52 10.00
C VAL A 15 17.94 -7.53 10.19
N ARG A 16 17.47 -6.90 11.26
CA ARG A 16 16.03 -6.76 11.53
C ARG A 16 15.36 -5.94 10.43
N ALA A 17 14.25 -6.45 9.91
CA ALA A 17 13.42 -5.70 9.00
C ALA A 17 12.84 -4.48 9.70
N THR A 18 13.02 -3.29 9.14
CA THR A 18 12.52 -2.04 9.67
C THR A 18 11.45 -1.45 8.75
N ARG A 19 10.60 -0.60 9.29
CA ARG A 19 9.61 0.14 8.49
C ARG A 19 10.26 0.86 7.30
N ALA A 20 11.39 1.53 7.55
CA ALA A 20 12.11 2.26 6.51
C ALA A 20 12.62 1.34 5.39
N MET A 21 13.17 0.17 5.74
CA MET A 21 13.58 -0.85 4.75
C MET A 21 12.40 -1.34 3.94
N LEU A 22 11.28 -1.70 4.59
CA LEU A 22 10.09 -2.18 3.91
C LEU A 22 9.52 -1.12 2.97
N HIS A 23 9.56 0.16 3.37
CA HIS A 23 9.11 1.26 2.55
C HIS A 23 9.88 1.36 1.25
N GLU A 24 11.22 1.38 1.32
CA GLU A 24 12.07 1.49 0.14
C GLU A 24 11.98 0.24 -0.77
N ILE A 25 11.93 -0.94 -0.18
CA ILE A 25 11.75 -2.19 -0.94
C ILE A 25 10.41 -2.16 -1.68
N ALA A 26 9.32 -1.77 -1.00
CA ALA A 26 8.01 -1.67 -1.60
C ALA A 26 7.96 -0.60 -2.69
N ALA A 27 8.58 0.56 -2.48
CA ALA A 27 8.64 1.64 -3.45
C ALA A 27 9.38 1.21 -4.73
N GLN A 28 10.56 0.61 -4.58
CA GLN A 28 11.32 0.11 -5.72
C GLN A 28 10.55 -0.98 -6.48
N PHE A 29 9.97 -1.93 -5.77
CA PHE A 29 9.18 -3.00 -6.40
C PHE A 29 7.96 -2.45 -7.14
N ALA A 30 7.25 -1.47 -6.55
CA ALA A 30 6.10 -0.83 -7.18
C ALA A 30 6.48 -0.11 -8.48
N GLU A 31 7.59 0.64 -8.49
CA GLU A 31 8.12 1.31 -9.68
C GLU A 31 8.52 0.30 -10.77
N GLU A 32 9.21 -0.78 -10.40
CA GLU A 32 9.63 -1.84 -11.32
C GLU A 32 8.42 -2.57 -11.92
N GLN A 33 7.43 -2.96 -11.11
CA GLN A 33 6.22 -3.62 -11.61
C GLN A 33 5.43 -2.70 -12.53
N PHE A 34 5.28 -1.43 -12.16
CA PHE A 34 4.59 -0.47 -12.99
C PHE A 34 5.31 -0.23 -14.33
N ALA A 35 6.64 -0.15 -14.32
CA ALA A 35 7.43 -0.01 -15.55
C ALA A 35 7.30 -1.23 -16.48
N LEU A 36 7.18 -2.44 -15.92
CA LEU A 36 7.07 -3.69 -16.68
C LEU A 36 5.66 -3.98 -17.19
N GLN A 37 4.64 -3.68 -16.39
CA GLN A 37 3.27 -4.14 -16.61
C GLN A 37 2.26 -3.00 -16.83
N GLY A 38 2.65 -1.75 -16.53
CA GLY A 38 1.76 -0.58 -16.59
C GLY A 38 0.77 -0.50 -15.42
N HIS A 39 0.91 -1.36 -14.42
CA HIS A 39 0.14 -1.39 -13.19
C HIS A 39 0.95 -2.01 -12.05
N ALA A 40 0.55 -1.78 -10.81
CA ALA A 40 1.15 -2.39 -9.64
C ALA A 40 0.14 -3.31 -8.91
N PRO A 41 0.60 -4.46 -8.36
CA PRO A 41 -0.26 -5.35 -7.60
C PRO A 41 -0.60 -4.76 -6.22
N PHE A 42 -1.65 -5.29 -5.58
CA PHE A 42 -1.92 -5.08 -4.16
C PHE A 42 -0.98 -5.96 -3.35
N MET A 43 0.11 -5.40 -2.87
CA MET A 43 1.18 -6.17 -2.22
C MET A 43 1.44 -5.67 -0.79
N TRP A 44 1.58 -6.62 0.11
CA TRP A 44 1.95 -6.40 1.51
C TRP A 44 3.34 -6.96 1.78
N LEU A 45 4.14 -6.22 2.53
CA LEU A 45 5.41 -6.66 3.08
C LEU A 45 5.29 -6.63 4.60
N LEU A 46 5.42 -7.77 5.25
CA LEU A 46 5.38 -7.89 6.71
C LEU A 46 6.78 -8.11 7.24
N GLY A 47 7.25 -7.23 8.12
CA GLY A 47 8.54 -7.34 8.80
C GLY A 47 8.43 -8.17 10.06
N CYS A 48 9.06 -9.34 10.07
CA CYS A 48 8.99 -10.34 11.13
C CYS A 48 10.41 -10.69 11.62
N GLY A 49 10.97 -9.88 12.50
CA GLY A 49 12.36 -9.99 12.90
C GLY A 49 13.30 -9.71 11.73
N SER A 50 14.10 -10.70 11.32
CA SER A 50 15.00 -10.60 10.15
C SER A 50 14.36 -11.09 8.85
N ARG A 51 13.10 -11.45 8.85
CA ARG A 51 12.37 -11.93 7.67
C ARG A 51 11.41 -10.90 7.15
N ILE A 52 11.23 -10.87 5.84
CA ILE A 52 10.20 -10.11 5.15
C ILE A 52 9.27 -11.11 4.47
N VAL A 53 7.99 -11.09 4.82
CA VAL A 53 6.96 -11.93 4.22
C VAL A 53 6.17 -11.08 3.25
N TRP A 54 6.13 -11.51 1.99
CA TRP A 54 5.40 -10.87 0.92
C TRP A 54 4.05 -11.55 0.76
N VAL A 55 2.99 -10.77 0.68
CA VAL A 55 1.63 -11.28 0.49
C VAL A 55 0.93 -10.44 -0.56
N GLU A 56 0.57 -11.08 -1.65
CA GLU A 56 -0.29 -10.47 -2.67
C GLU A 56 -1.75 -10.67 -2.27
N THR A 57 -2.54 -9.62 -2.36
CA THR A 57 -3.99 -9.66 -2.16
C THR A 57 -4.67 -9.07 -3.38
N ASP A 58 -5.94 -9.39 -3.52
CA ASP A 58 -6.80 -8.82 -4.54
C ASP A 58 -8.19 -8.63 -3.96
N TRP A 59 -8.91 -7.62 -4.43
CA TRP A 59 -10.30 -7.39 -4.07
C TRP A 59 -11.02 -6.62 -5.17
N GLU A 60 -12.25 -7.00 -5.42
CA GLU A 60 -13.12 -6.34 -6.40
C GLU A 60 -14.08 -5.36 -5.72
N ASP A 61 -14.38 -5.59 -4.43
CA ASP A 61 -15.30 -4.77 -3.66
C ASP A 61 -14.83 -4.47 -2.23
N ASP A 62 -15.58 -3.64 -1.51
CA ASP A 62 -15.28 -3.24 -0.13
C ASP A 62 -15.33 -4.41 0.87
N ASN A 63 -16.15 -5.44 0.63
CA ASN A 63 -16.24 -6.60 1.52
C ASN A 63 -15.01 -7.50 1.38
N GLU A 64 -14.56 -7.73 0.15
CA GLU A 64 -13.34 -8.47 -0.14
C GLU A 64 -12.10 -7.73 0.39
N LYS A 65 -12.10 -6.39 0.25
CA LYS A 65 -11.07 -5.55 0.83
C LYS A 65 -10.99 -5.69 2.35
N GLU A 66 -12.13 -5.63 3.03
CA GLU A 66 -12.17 -5.82 4.49
C GLU A 66 -11.71 -7.22 4.89
N ALA A 67 -12.14 -8.25 4.17
CA ALA A 67 -11.70 -9.62 4.40
C ALA A 67 -10.18 -9.77 4.22
N SER A 68 -9.61 -9.16 3.19
CA SER A 68 -8.16 -9.14 2.94
C SER A 68 -7.41 -8.44 4.07
N VAL A 69 -7.88 -7.28 4.52
CA VAL A 69 -7.28 -6.55 5.66
C VAL A 69 -7.34 -7.39 6.95
N GLN A 70 -8.45 -8.06 7.22
CA GLN A 70 -8.58 -8.94 8.39
C GLN A 70 -7.64 -10.16 8.29
N PHE A 71 -7.49 -10.73 7.10
CA PHE A 71 -6.54 -11.81 6.86
C PHE A 71 -5.10 -11.36 7.14
N ILE A 72 -4.67 -10.22 6.58
CA ILE A 72 -3.33 -9.66 6.80
C ILE A 72 -3.09 -9.36 8.28
N ARG A 73 -4.08 -8.82 8.98
CA ARG A 73 -3.99 -8.56 10.44
C ARG A 73 -3.72 -9.84 11.22
N LYS A 74 -4.49 -10.89 10.95
CA LYS A 74 -4.29 -12.20 11.61
C LYS A 74 -2.93 -12.80 11.27
N LEU A 75 -2.54 -12.76 10.00
CA LEU A 75 -1.25 -13.28 9.55
C LEU A 75 -0.09 -12.52 10.20
N ALA A 76 -0.14 -11.19 10.21
CA ALA A 76 0.86 -10.36 10.83
C ALA A 76 1.00 -10.67 12.35
N GLN A 77 -0.12 -10.86 13.04
CA GLN A 77 -0.15 -11.26 14.44
C GLN A 77 0.49 -12.65 14.65
N GLN A 78 0.13 -13.63 13.84
CA GLN A 78 0.68 -15.00 13.93
C GLN A 78 2.18 -15.05 13.65
N LEU A 79 2.67 -14.20 12.76
CA LEU A 79 4.08 -14.11 12.39
C LEU A 79 4.89 -13.22 13.33
N GLY A 80 4.25 -12.49 14.24
CA GLY A 80 4.91 -11.51 15.11
C GLY A 80 5.49 -10.34 14.33
N ALA A 81 4.79 -9.89 13.28
CA ALA A 81 5.22 -8.72 12.52
C ALA A 81 5.13 -7.46 13.37
N ASP A 82 6.14 -6.61 13.32
CA ASP A 82 6.20 -5.34 14.05
C ASP A 82 6.21 -4.10 13.15
N CYS A 83 6.35 -4.29 11.86
CA CYS A 83 6.18 -3.28 10.84
C CYS A 83 5.62 -3.90 9.55
N TYR A 84 5.06 -3.06 8.69
CA TYR A 84 4.61 -3.47 7.37
C TYR A 84 4.73 -2.34 6.35
N ALA A 85 4.73 -2.71 5.07
CA ALA A 85 4.47 -1.82 3.96
C ALA A 85 3.34 -2.39 3.10
N PHE A 86 2.60 -1.52 2.47
CA PHE A 86 1.54 -1.84 1.53
C PHE A 86 1.67 -0.96 0.29
N MET A 87 1.51 -1.54 -0.88
CA MET A 87 1.48 -0.81 -2.14
C MET A 87 0.21 -1.14 -2.93
N SER A 88 -0.30 -0.13 -3.61
CA SER A 88 -1.49 -0.26 -4.46
C SER A 88 -1.63 0.95 -5.36
N GLU A 89 -2.39 0.79 -6.42
CA GLU A 89 -2.98 1.92 -7.13
C GLU A 89 -4.25 2.39 -6.43
N ALA A 90 -4.54 3.67 -6.52
CA ALA A 90 -5.76 4.26 -5.95
C ALA A 90 -6.21 5.51 -6.72
N TRP A 91 -7.44 5.89 -6.49
CA TRP A 91 -7.98 7.17 -6.91
C TRP A 91 -7.96 8.15 -5.75
N VAL A 92 -7.53 9.37 -6.03
CA VAL A 92 -7.50 10.47 -5.05
C VAL A 92 -8.26 11.66 -5.61
N ALA A 93 -9.01 12.31 -4.75
CA ALA A 93 -9.63 13.59 -5.06
C ALA A 93 -9.24 14.63 -4.02
N VAL A 94 -9.00 15.85 -4.47
CA VAL A 94 -8.73 16.98 -3.57
C VAL A 94 -10.03 17.74 -3.37
N TYR A 95 -10.52 17.75 -2.15
CA TYR A 95 -11.71 18.50 -1.77
C TYR A 95 -11.32 19.85 -1.15
N LYS A 96 -12.05 20.89 -1.52
CA LYS A 96 -11.76 22.27 -1.07
C LYS A 96 -12.20 22.54 0.39
N THR A 97 -12.99 21.65 0.99
CA THR A 97 -13.53 21.84 2.35
C THR A 97 -13.29 20.61 3.22
N ALA A 98 -12.99 20.85 4.50
CA ALA A 98 -12.68 19.80 5.48
C ALA A 98 -13.88 18.99 5.99
N THR A 99 -15.09 19.25 5.51
CA THR A 99 -16.32 18.58 5.95
C THR A 99 -16.57 17.30 5.15
N ARG A 100 -15.99 16.19 5.59
CA ARG A 100 -16.00 14.89 4.90
C ARG A 100 -17.33 14.13 4.91
N ARG A 101 -18.38 14.61 5.56
CA ARG A 101 -19.59 13.80 5.80
C ARG A 101 -20.48 13.57 4.55
N ASN A 102 -20.36 14.39 3.51
CA ASN A 102 -21.20 14.32 2.31
C ASN A 102 -20.40 14.35 1.00
N GLU A 103 -19.09 14.13 1.04
CA GLU A 103 -18.29 14.14 -0.17
C GLU A 103 -18.34 12.79 -0.87
N PRO A 104 -18.54 12.75 -2.21
CA PRO A 104 -18.53 11.50 -2.94
C PRO A 104 -17.16 10.82 -2.83
N ARG A 105 -17.13 9.49 -2.88
CA ARG A 105 -15.85 8.75 -2.90
C ARG A 105 -15.09 9.11 -4.18
N PRO A 106 -13.74 9.12 -4.18
CA PRO A 106 -12.97 9.39 -5.40
C PRO A 106 -13.38 8.50 -6.58
N GLY A 107 -13.74 7.24 -6.33
CA GLY A 107 -14.21 6.31 -7.35
C GLY A 107 -15.54 6.70 -8.01
N ASP A 108 -16.39 7.46 -7.32
CA ASP A 108 -17.69 7.93 -7.81
C ASP A 108 -17.56 9.24 -8.61
N LEU A 109 -16.38 9.84 -8.63
CA LEU A 109 -16.12 11.08 -9.33
C LEU A 109 -15.76 10.84 -10.81
N PRO A 110 -16.14 11.77 -11.72
CA PRO A 110 -15.62 11.77 -13.07
C PRO A 110 -14.10 11.78 -13.11
N LYS A 111 -13.50 11.16 -14.14
CA LYS A 111 -12.03 11.04 -14.28
C LYS A 111 -11.27 12.37 -14.17
N HIS A 112 -11.86 13.48 -14.63
CA HIS A 112 -11.24 14.81 -14.57
C HIS A 112 -11.25 15.46 -13.17
N LEU A 113 -11.95 14.87 -12.20
CA LEU A 113 -12.02 15.34 -10.81
C LEU A 113 -11.26 14.45 -9.83
N ARG A 114 -10.56 13.43 -10.33
CA ARG A 114 -9.74 12.52 -9.54
C ARG A 114 -8.40 12.29 -10.22
N ASP A 115 -7.40 12.01 -9.41
CA ASP A 115 -6.10 11.56 -9.88
C ASP A 115 -5.96 10.06 -9.66
N ASP A 116 -5.36 9.38 -10.62
CA ASP A 116 -4.90 8.01 -10.46
C ASP A 116 -3.48 8.08 -9.87
N ILE A 117 -3.25 7.39 -8.78
CA ILE A 117 -1.96 7.34 -8.11
C ILE A 117 -1.51 5.91 -7.87
N LEU A 118 -0.21 5.70 -7.91
CA LEU A 118 0.46 4.61 -7.23
C LEU A 118 0.88 5.12 -5.86
N PHE A 119 0.67 4.35 -4.80
CA PHE A 119 1.14 4.73 -3.47
C PHE A 119 1.76 3.56 -2.73
N VAL A 120 2.66 3.90 -1.81
CA VAL A 120 3.26 3.01 -0.84
C VAL A 120 3.05 3.60 0.54
N LEU A 121 2.44 2.84 1.42
CA LEU A 121 2.27 3.16 2.83
C LEU A 121 3.14 2.20 3.63
N SER A 122 3.91 2.70 4.59
CA SER A 122 4.58 1.86 5.57
C SER A 122 4.26 2.32 6.99
N MET A 123 4.22 1.38 7.91
CA MET A 123 3.86 1.63 9.29
C MET A 123 4.59 0.69 10.23
N ASP A 124 4.96 1.21 11.39
CA ASP A 124 5.28 0.48 12.61
C ASP A 124 4.37 0.96 13.76
N ARG A 125 4.72 0.64 14.99
CA ARG A 125 3.90 1.04 16.14
C ARG A 125 3.96 2.54 16.46
N SER A 126 4.97 3.24 15.98
CA SER A 126 5.25 4.63 16.32
C SER A 126 5.01 5.59 15.16
N GLU A 127 5.31 5.15 13.94
CA GLU A 127 5.38 6.03 12.79
C GLU A 127 4.75 5.40 11.54
N HIS A 128 4.36 6.27 10.62
CA HIS A 128 3.97 5.88 9.27
C HIS A 128 4.64 6.80 8.23
N LYS A 129 4.77 6.31 7.01
CA LYS A 129 5.27 7.06 5.87
C LYS A 129 4.46 6.70 4.63
N THR A 130 4.17 7.68 3.81
CA THR A 130 3.50 7.47 2.53
C THR A 130 4.30 8.12 1.41
N SER A 131 4.54 7.36 0.36
CA SER A 131 5.03 7.88 -0.93
C SER A 131 3.94 7.71 -1.98
N ARG A 132 3.86 8.65 -2.90
CA ARG A 132 2.94 8.57 -4.04
C ARG A 132 3.61 8.96 -5.34
N TRP A 133 3.07 8.44 -6.42
CA TRP A 133 3.36 8.80 -7.80
C TRP A 133 2.05 9.10 -8.51
N LEU A 134 2.01 10.18 -9.26
CA LEU A 134 0.88 10.44 -10.14
C LEU A 134 0.97 9.53 -11.36
N VAL A 135 -0.11 8.83 -11.67
CA VAL A 135 -0.22 8.00 -12.87
C VAL A 135 -0.79 8.86 -13.99
N THR A 136 -0.03 9.00 -15.06
CA THR A 136 -0.43 9.79 -16.23
C THR A 136 -0.63 8.85 -17.42
N GLU A 137 -1.83 8.86 -17.99
CA GLU A 137 -2.11 8.18 -19.25
C GLU A 137 -1.57 9.03 -20.41
N ARG A 138 -0.66 8.48 -21.21
CA ARG A 138 -0.19 9.11 -22.46
C ARG A 138 -0.99 8.63 -23.66
N ARG A 139 -0.85 9.35 -24.76
CA ARG A 139 -1.38 8.94 -26.09
C ARG A 139 -0.96 7.51 -26.36
N HIS A 140 -1.90 6.65 -26.73
CA HIS A 140 -1.77 5.20 -27.01
C HIS A 140 -1.97 4.27 -25.80
N GLY A 141 -2.60 4.72 -24.71
CA GLY A 141 -3.00 3.84 -23.60
C GLY A 141 -1.86 3.34 -22.72
N LEU A 142 -0.66 3.94 -22.81
CA LEU A 142 0.45 3.64 -21.92
C LEU A 142 0.40 4.54 -20.70
N ASN A 143 0.51 3.95 -19.52
CA ASN A 143 0.58 4.65 -18.26
C ASN A 143 2.03 4.93 -17.86
N PHE A 144 2.28 6.09 -17.28
CA PHE A 144 3.59 6.54 -16.81
C PHE A 144 3.49 7.07 -15.39
N LEU A 145 4.53 6.80 -14.59
CA LEU A 145 4.66 7.39 -13.26
C LEU A 145 5.32 8.77 -13.35
N GLY A 146 4.75 9.72 -12.65
CA GLY A 146 5.39 10.98 -12.31
C GLY A 146 6.51 10.77 -11.27
N PRO A 147 7.11 11.87 -10.78
CA PRO A 147 8.12 11.79 -9.73
C PRO A 147 7.50 11.26 -8.42
N ARG A 148 8.32 10.57 -7.63
CA ARG A 148 7.97 10.15 -6.27
C ARG A 148 7.82 11.38 -5.37
N VAL A 149 6.71 11.46 -4.66
CA VAL A 149 6.42 12.51 -3.67
C VAL A 149 6.24 11.87 -2.31
N GLU A 150 7.03 12.31 -1.33
CA GLU A 150 6.91 11.90 0.05
C GLU A 150 5.83 12.74 0.76
N LEU A 151 4.94 12.07 1.48
CA LEU A 151 3.87 12.71 2.24
C LEU A 151 4.18 12.55 3.74
N GLU A 152 4.78 13.57 4.35
CA GLU A 152 5.27 13.49 5.72
C GLU A 152 4.16 13.64 6.76
N ASP A 153 3.17 14.47 6.57
CA ASP A 153 2.19 14.82 7.62
C ASP A 153 0.72 14.55 7.24
N MET A 154 0.46 13.67 6.30
CA MET A 154 -0.94 13.30 6.04
C MET A 154 -1.45 12.41 7.18
N PRO A 155 -2.55 12.82 7.84
CA PRO A 155 -3.20 11.93 8.78
C PRO A 155 -3.60 10.67 8.01
N ALA A 156 -2.88 9.60 8.30
CA ALA A 156 -3.18 8.32 7.71
C ALA A 156 -4.56 7.88 8.22
N THR A 157 -5.55 7.88 7.35
CA THR A 157 -6.90 7.43 7.62
C THR A 157 -7.23 6.21 6.78
N GLY A 158 -7.93 5.25 7.35
CA GLY A 158 -8.43 4.09 6.63
C GLY A 158 -8.07 2.74 7.25
N GLN A 159 -8.64 1.70 6.68
CA GLN A 159 -8.52 0.33 7.19
C GLN A 159 -7.08 -0.20 7.15
N MET A 160 -6.29 0.23 6.18
CA MET A 160 -4.89 -0.21 5.98
C MET A 160 -3.98 0.15 7.16
N LEU A 161 -4.34 1.19 7.93
CA LEU A 161 -3.58 1.65 9.11
C LEU A 161 -3.89 0.87 10.37
N SER A 162 -4.90 0.03 10.34
CA SER A 162 -5.34 -0.70 11.53
C SER A 162 -4.67 -2.07 11.70
N ILE A 163 -3.75 -2.44 10.81
CA ILE A 163 -3.11 -3.77 10.84
C ILE A 163 -2.39 -4.04 12.16
N LEU A 164 -1.69 -3.04 12.70
CA LEU A 164 -0.96 -3.15 13.97
C LEU A 164 -1.70 -2.53 15.16
N LYS A 165 -2.90 -1.98 14.97
CA LYS A 165 -3.69 -1.43 16.08
C LYS A 165 -4.19 -2.54 17.02
N GLY A 166 -3.98 -2.35 18.33
CA GLY A 166 -4.43 -3.30 19.34
C GLY A 166 -3.44 -4.43 19.64
N TRP A 167 -2.26 -4.42 19.09
CA TRP A 167 -1.20 -5.33 19.49
C TRP A 167 -0.51 -4.81 20.74
N LYS A 168 -0.60 -5.60 21.81
CA LYS A 168 0.13 -5.36 23.07
C LYS A 168 1.47 -6.07 23.04
#